data_e98404d6535a332ade96ba59dbb5c13e
#
_entry.id   e98404d6535a332ade96ba59dbb5c13e
#
_cell.length_a   1.000
_cell.length_b   1.000
_cell.length_c   1.000
_cell.angle_alpha   90.00
_cell.angle_beta   90.00
_cell.angle_gamma   90.00
#
_symmetry.space_group_name_H-M   'P 1'
#
loop_
_entity.id
_entity.type
_entity.pdbx_description
1 polymer ?
#
loop_
_entity_poly.entity_id
_entity_poly.type
_entity_poly.pdbx_seq_one_letter_code
_entity_poly.pdbx_strand_id
1 'polypeptide(L)'
;MSTEAPARERTLPHNPEAERTVLGAILVDNQAFNSAAEILNREDFYREAHRRIFEAMGALSERSQPIDLVTLKDELVRLSALEAVGGASYLAGLVDGVPRITSVEHWSRIIKEKAVLRNLIHAGNRIVQTCYEGEDEAATLLDRAEKSIFDIAERRIRAGFVGMREIVKESFRTIDQLSQSKDVVTGLATGFVDLDEMTSGLQKGDLVIVAARPAMGKTSFCLNIAQHVSMRVGETVGLFSLEMSKEQLALRLLCADARIDAHRLRTGKLNEKDWARLAKAYTDLSQSKLYIDDSATISPLEMRAKCRRLKAEFGLGLVIVDYLQLITSGGRVENRQQELSAISRSMKGLAKELGVPVIALSQLSRAPEARTDRRPQLSDLRECVTGDTLVVLADGRRVPIAELVGSTPEVLAVSEDQRIVRATSEKVWKVGRRPVFDVRLASGRSVRATGRHRLLGATGWVRVEDVEAGARL
;
A
#
# COMPACT_ATOMS: atom_id res chain seq x y z
N MET A 1 -39.95 -6.72 -40.25
CA MET A 1 -38.90 -7.67 -40.69
C MET A 1 -37.57 -7.01 -40.37
N SER A 2 -37.02 -7.27 -39.19
CA SER A 2 -35.72 -6.74 -38.80
C SER A 2 -34.66 -7.73 -39.28
N THR A 3 -33.84 -7.28 -40.21
CA THR A 3 -32.67 -8.01 -40.69
C THR A 3 -31.60 -8.01 -39.61
N GLU A 4 -31.49 -9.11 -38.86
CA GLU A 4 -30.33 -9.39 -38.03
C GLU A 4 -29.09 -9.52 -38.95
N ALA A 5 -28.17 -8.59 -38.77
CA ALA A 5 -26.84 -8.69 -39.39
C ALA A 5 -26.13 -9.95 -38.84
N PRO A 6 -25.43 -10.73 -39.69
CA PRO A 6 -24.75 -11.93 -39.24
C PRO A 6 -23.73 -11.61 -38.16
N ALA A 7 -23.77 -12.38 -37.05
CA ALA A 7 -22.79 -12.28 -35.96
C ALA A 7 -21.39 -12.49 -36.55
N ARG A 8 -20.63 -11.39 -36.71
CA ARG A 8 -19.20 -11.48 -37.01
C ARG A 8 -18.56 -12.29 -35.88
N GLU A 9 -17.90 -13.39 -36.22
CA GLU A 9 -17.02 -14.11 -35.28
C GLU A 9 -16.10 -13.07 -34.61
N ARG A 10 -16.36 -12.79 -33.37
CA ARG A 10 -15.59 -11.81 -32.60
C ARG A 10 -14.24 -12.42 -32.21
N THR A 11 -13.24 -12.30 -33.09
CA THR A 11 -11.87 -12.66 -32.75
C THR A 11 -11.35 -11.73 -31.67
N LEU A 12 -10.55 -12.26 -30.73
CA LEU A 12 -9.94 -11.46 -29.68
C LEU A 12 -9.01 -10.36 -30.30
N PRO A 13 -8.97 -9.17 -29.73
CA PRO A 13 -8.11 -8.09 -30.20
C PRO A 13 -6.64 -8.50 -30.28
N HIS A 14 -6.04 -8.42 -31.47
CA HIS A 14 -4.63 -8.75 -31.73
C HIS A 14 -4.07 -7.93 -32.88
N ASN A 15 -2.73 -7.90 -32.97
CA ASN A 15 -2.02 -7.31 -34.12
C ASN A 15 -0.77 -8.15 -34.41
N PRO A 16 -0.90 -9.19 -35.29
CA PRO A 16 0.22 -10.08 -35.60
C PRO A 16 1.40 -9.40 -36.28
N GLU A 17 1.15 -8.33 -37.01
CA GLU A 17 2.19 -7.55 -37.68
C GLU A 17 3.06 -6.80 -36.68
N ALA A 18 2.43 -6.16 -35.69
CA ALA A 18 3.15 -5.52 -34.58
C ALA A 18 4.01 -6.53 -33.81
N GLU A 19 3.45 -7.73 -33.53
CA GLU A 19 4.19 -8.79 -32.82
C GLU A 19 5.40 -9.28 -33.61
N ARG A 20 5.24 -9.51 -34.92
CA ARG A 20 6.35 -9.87 -35.81
C ARG A 20 7.42 -8.80 -35.87
N THR A 21 7.01 -7.54 -35.99
CA THR A 21 7.91 -6.39 -36.08
C THR A 21 8.76 -6.24 -34.80
N VAL A 22 8.18 -6.40 -33.63
CA VAL A 22 8.93 -6.35 -32.35
C VAL A 22 9.92 -7.49 -32.25
N LEU A 23 9.50 -8.74 -32.51
CA LEU A 23 10.39 -9.91 -32.46
C LEU A 23 11.52 -9.83 -33.48
N GLY A 24 11.20 -9.40 -34.70
CA GLY A 24 12.20 -9.20 -35.75
C GLY A 24 13.19 -8.08 -35.44
N ALA A 25 12.72 -6.97 -34.89
CA ALA A 25 13.58 -5.86 -34.45
C ALA A 25 14.57 -6.28 -33.37
N ILE A 26 14.18 -7.13 -32.42
CA ILE A 26 15.05 -7.70 -31.38
C ILE A 26 16.14 -8.58 -31.99
N LEU A 27 15.82 -9.37 -33.03
CA LEU A 27 16.81 -10.20 -33.73
C LEU A 27 17.82 -9.38 -34.53
N VAL A 28 17.46 -8.16 -34.96
CA VAL A 28 18.35 -7.23 -35.68
C VAL A 28 19.17 -6.40 -34.71
N ASP A 29 18.59 -6.00 -33.58
CA ASP A 29 19.24 -5.19 -32.55
C ASP A 29 18.87 -5.69 -31.15
N ASN A 30 19.85 -6.28 -30.46
CA ASN A 30 19.66 -6.81 -29.11
C ASN A 30 19.23 -5.75 -28.08
N GLN A 31 19.56 -4.47 -28.27
CA GLN A 31 19.13 -3.40 -27.36
C GLN A 31 17.62 -3.21 -27.40
N ALA A 32 16.99 -3.53 -28.54
CA ALA A 32 15.54 -3.48 -28.70
C ALA A 32 14.81 -4.42 -27.71
N PHE A 33 15.44 -5.50 -27.23
CA PHE A 33 14.85 -6.38 -26.24
C PHE A 33 14.60 -5.66 -24.93
N ASN A 34 15.53 -4.86 -24.44
CA ASN A 34 15.36 -4.13 -23.18
C ASN A 34 14.18 -3.17 -23.25
N SER A 35 14.10 -2.38 -24.34
CA SER A 35 12.96 -1.46 -24.58
C SER A 35 11.62 -2.21 -24.69
N ALA A 36 11.61 -3.39 -25.32
CA ALA A 36 10.41 -4.21 -25.42
C ALA A 36 10.00 -4.80 -24.06
N ALA A 37 10.97 -5.33 -23.29
CA ALA A 37 10.75 -5.99 -22.00
C ALA A 37 10.30 -5.03 -20.90
N GLU A 38 10.59 -3.73 -21.02
CA GLU A 38 10.02 -2.69 -20.14
C GLU A 38 8.49 -2.56 -20.29
N ILE A 39 7.96 -2.84 -21.48
CA ILE A 39 6.55 -2.64 -21.82
C ILE A 39 5.77 -3.94 -21.86
N LEU A 40 6.38 -4.99 -22.41
CA LEU A 40 5.76 -6.26 -22.72
C LEU A 40 6.25 -7.39 -21.80
N ASN A 41 5.30 -8.30 -21.50
CA ASN A 41 5.57 -9.60 -20.96
C ASN A 41 5.16 -10.68 -22.00
N ARG A 42 5.57 -11.90 -21.79
CA ARG A 42 5.23 -13.04 -22.66
C ARG A 42 3.71 -13.15 -22.90
N GLU A 43 2.88 -12.94 -21.88
CA GLU A 43 1.43 -13.05 -21.95
C GLU A 43 0.77 -11.96 -22.80
N ASP A 44 1.48 -10.87 -23.10
CA ASP A 44 0.95 -9.77 -23.91
C ASP A 44 0.86 -10.15 -25.41
N PHE A 45 1.61 -11.14 -25.86
CA PHE A 45 1.52 -11.64 -27.22
C PHE A 45 0.25 -12.50 -27.42
N TYR A 46 -0.36 -12.38 -28.60
CA TYR A 46 -1.55 -13.15 -28.95
C TYR A 46 -1.21 -14.56 -29.40
N ARG A 47 -0.21 -14.70 -30.32
CA ARG A 47 0.20 -15.99 -30.84
C ARG A 47 1.08 -16.74 -29.85
N GLU A 48 0.75 -18.00 -29.58
CA GLU A 48 1.53 -18.85 -28.68
C GLU A 48 2.99 -19.02 -29.17
N ALA A 49 3.19 -19.07 -30.48
CA ALA A 49 4.53 -19.09 -31.07
C ALA A 49 5.35 -17.84 -30.68
N HIS A 50 4.74 -16.64 -30.72
CA HIS A 50 5.42 -15.40 -30.35
C HIS A 50 5.69 -15.32 -28.85
N ARG A 51 4.81 -15.84 -28.01
CA ARG A 51 5.03 -15.98 -26.56
C ARG A 51 6.29 -16.76 -26.25
N ARG A 52 6.42 -17.94 -26.88
CA ARG A 52 7.58 -18.83 -26.69
C ARG A 52 8.86 -18.23 -27.22
N ILE A 53 8.80 -17.54 -28.36
CA ILE A 53 9.95 -16.82 -28.93
C ILE A 53 10.42 -15.72 -27.97
N PHE A 54 9.51 -14.88 -27.47
CA PHE A 54 9.83 -13.79 -26.56
C PHE A 54 10.37 -14.31 -25.22
N GLU A 55 9.81 -15.41 -24.70
CA GLU A 55 10.32 -16.09 -23.50
C GLU A 55 11.75 -16.64 -23.69
N ALA A 56 12.03 -17.26 -24.84
CA ALA A 56 13.36 -17.74 -25.16
C ALA A 56 14.38 -16.58 -25.31
N MET A 57 13.97 -15.45 -25.92
CA MET A 57 14.78 -14.23 -25.96
C MET A 57 15.07 -13.69 -24.56
N GLY A 58 14.09 -13.72 -23.63
CA GLY A 58 14.27 -13.36 -22.24
C GLY A 58 15.31 -14.24 -21.53
N ALA A 59 15.21 -15.55 -21.71
CA ALA A 59 16.16 -16.50 -21.13
C ALA A 59 17.59 -16.33 -21.66
N LEU A 60 17.78 -15.95 -22.92
CA LEU A 60 19.09 -15.60 -23.48
C LEU A 60 19.63 -14.30 -22.87
N SER A 61 18.78 -13.27 -22.75
CA SER A 61 19.14 -11.99 -22.15
C SER A 61 19.56 -12.14 -20.68
N GLU A 62 18.84 -12.92 -19.88
CA GLU A 62 19.17 -13.20 -18.48
C GLU A 62 20.54 -13.86 -18.31
N ARG A 63 20.95 -14.67 -19.29
CA ARG A 63 22.26 -15.30 -19.33
C ARG A 63 23.33 -14.44 -20.01
N SER A 64 23.01 -13.20 -20.36
CA SER A 64 23.90 -12.27 -21.08
C SER A 64 24.41 -12.85 -22.41
N GLN A 65 23.60 -13.67 -23.06
CA GLN A 65 23.91 -14.25 -24.39
C GLN A 65 23.30 -13.35 -25.47
N PRO A 66 23.95 -13.21 -26.63
CA PRO A 66 23.39 -12.46 -27.75
C PRO A 66 22.10 -13.09 -28.24
N ILE A 67 21.13 -12.26 -28.65
CA ILE A 67 19.86 -12.70 -29.22
C ILE A 67 19.97 -12.59 -30.74
N ASP A 68 20.32 -13.68 -31.42
CA ASP A 68 20.36 -13.78 -32.86
C ASP A 68 19.64 -15.06 -33.33
N LEU A 69 19.56 -15.25 -34.65
CA LEU A 69 18.87 -16.42 -35.21
C LEU A 69 19.48 -17.76 -34.80
N VAL A 70 20.78 -17.82 -34.53
CA VAL A 70 21.48 -19.06 -34.17
C VAL A 70 21.21 -19.37 -32.71
N THR A 71 21.48 -18.43 -31.83
CA THR A 71 21.31 -18.60 -30.37
C THR A 71 19.85 -18.81 -30.01
N LEU A 72 18.93 -18.09 -30.66
CA LEU A 72 17.50 -18.28 -30.45
C LEU A 72 17.01 -19.64 -30.93
N LYS A 73 17.48 -20.10 -32.08
CA LYS A 73 17.16 -21.47 -32.57
C LYS A 73 17.63 -22.53 -31.57
N ASP A 74 18.89 -22.42 -31.11
CA ASP A 74 19.47 -23.41 -30.18
C ASP A 74 18.71 -23.40 -28.83
N GLU A 75 18.28 -22.22 -28.33
CA GLU A 75 17.48 -22.12 -27.13
C GLU A 75 16.11 -22.75 -27.32
N LEU A 76 15.43 -22.52 -28.45
CA LEU A 76 14.15 -23.13 -28.77
C LEU A 76 14.24 -24.65 -28.94
N VAL A 77 15.36 -25.17 -29.47
CA VAL A 77 15.64 -26.63 -29.52
C VAL A 77 15.77 -27.17 -28.09
N ARG A 78 16.56 -26.49 -27.24
CA ARG A 78 16.74 -26.87 -25.84
C ARG A 78 15.41 -26.94 -25.08
N LEU A 79 14.48 -26.01 -25.38
CA LEU A 79 13.14 -25.97 -24.81
C LEU A 79 12.14 -26.91 -25.52
N SER A 80 12.56 -27.69 -26.52
CA SER A 80 11.70 -28.54 -27.36
C SER A 80 10.53 -27.76 -27.99
N ALA A 81 10.74 -26.48 -28.28
CA ALA A 81 9.71 -25.55 -28.77
C ALA A 81 9.88 -25.15 -30.25
N LEU A 82 10.99 -25.51 -30.92
CA LEU A 82 11.32 -25.05 -32.27
C LEU A 82 10.22 -25.37 -33.30
N GLU A 83 9.71 -26.57 -33.30
CA GLU A 83 8.65 -26.97 -34.26
C GLU A 83 7.31 -26.27 -33.95
N ALA A 84 7.02 -26.07 -32.67
CA ALA A 84 5.79 -25.41 -32.23
C ALA A 84 5.75 -23.89 -32.59
N VAL A 85 6.92 -23.27 -32.83
CA VAL A 85 6.99 -21.88 -33.26
C VAL A 85 7.05 -21.72 -34.79
N GLY A 86 7.06 -22.81 -35.55
CA GLY A 86 7.10 -22.82 -37.02
C GLY A 86 8.47 -23.08 -37.61
N GLY A 87 9.41 -23.62 -36.83
CA GLY A 87 10.74 -24.02 -37.28
C GLY A 87 11.68 -22.86 -37.58
N ALA A 88 12.87 -23.23 -38.07
CA ALA A 88 13.90 -22.24 -38.40
C ALA A 88 13.53 -21.29 -39.55
N SER A 89 12.70 -21.75 -40.48
CA SER A 89 12.19 -20.92 -41.58
C SER A 89 11.32 -19.75 -41.10
N TYR A 90 10.48 -20.01 -40.10
CA TYR A 90 9.66 -18.95 -39.50
C TYR A 90 10.52 -17.91 -38.77
N LEU A 91 11.54 -18.33 -38.03
CA LEU A 91 12.48 -17.43 -37.35
C LEU A 91 13.22 -16.54 -38.35
N ALA A 92 13.69 -17.10 -39.47
CA ALA A 92 14.31 -16.33 -40.54
C ALA A 92 13.34 -15.30 -41.13
N GLY A 93 12.07 -15.70 -41.36
CA GLY A 93 11.04 -14.80 -41.86
C GLY A 93 10.62 -13.69 -40.90
N LEU A 94 10.99 -13.72 -39.63
CA LEU A 94 10.75 -12.62 -38.68
C LEU A 94 11.66 -11.42 -38.98
N VAL A 95 12.87 -11.67 -39.49
CA VAL A 95 13.86 -10.62 -39.80
C VAL A 95 13.55 -9.97 -41.16
N ASP A 96 12.88 -10.72 -42.07
CA ASP A 96 12.50 -10.22 -43.38
C ASP A 96 11.42 -9.16 -43.28
N GLY A 97 11.70 -7.98 -43.80
CA GLY A 97 10.73 -6.86 -43.86
C GLY A 97 10.67 -5.98 -42.62
N VAL A 98 11.57 -6.14 -41.64
CA VAL A 98 11.68 -5.19 -40.51
C VAL A 98 12.22 -3.86 -41.00
N PRO A 99 11.49 -2.73 -40.84
CA PRO A 99 11.98 -1.41 -41.23
C PRO A 99 13.23 -1.03 -40.41
N ARG A 100 14.27 -0.51 -41.04
CA ARG A 100 15.54 -0.14 -40.37
C ARG A 100 15.42 0.97 -39.33
N ILE A 101 14.30 1.69 -39.30
CA ILE A 101 13.99 2.75 -38.32
C ILE A 101 12.66 2.41 -37.69
N THR A 102 12.67 1.49 -36.74
CA THR A 102 11.45 1.08 -36.06
C THR A 102 11.54 1.45 -34.60
N SER A 103 10.63 2.30 -34.12
CA SER A 103 10.46 2.52 -32.69
C SER A 103 9.81 1.29 -32.07
N VAL A 104 10.64 0.42 -31.47
CA VAL A 104 10.18 -0.80 -30.79
C VAL A 104 9.16 -0.47 -29.70
N GLU A 105 9.34 0.65 -29.01
CA GLU A 105 8.40 1.12 -27.98
C GLU A 105 7.02 1.40 -28.57
N HIS A 106 6.93 1.97 -29.77
CA HIS A 106 5.65 2.24 -30.41
C HIS A 106 4.89 0.93 -30.68
N TRP A 107 5.52 -0.05 -31.30
CA TRP A 107 4.92 -1.34 -31.62
C TRP A 107 4.60 -2.14 -30.33
N SER A 108 5.47 -2.08 -29.33
CA SER A 108 5.23 -2.69 -28.02
C SER A 108 3.99 -2.10 -27.33
N ARG A 109 3.76 -0.79 -27.45
CA ARG A 109 2.53 -0.17 -26.92
C ARG A 109 1.27 -0.66 -27.63
N ILE A 110 1.32 -0.86 -28.95
CA ILE A 110 0.20 -1.42 -29.72
C ILE A 110 -0.12 -2.84 -29.23
N ILE A 111 0.90 -3.68 -29.06
CA ILE A 111 0.71 -5.04 -28.54
C ILE A 111 0.11 -4.98 -27.14
N LYS A 112 0.64 -4.11 -26.26
CA LYS A 112 0.17 -3.92 -24.88
C LYS A 112 -1.29 -3.47 -24.83
N GLU A 113 -1.69 -2.55 -25.70
CA GLU A 113 -3.09 -2.11 -25.80
C GLU A 113 -4.02 -3.26 -26.16
N LYS A 114 -3.66 -4.08 -27.18
CA LYS A 114 -4.43 -5.26 -27.55
C LYS A 114 -4.48 -6.32 -26.44
N ALA A 115 -3.39 -6.49 -25.70
CA ALA A 115 -3.35 -7.37 -24.54
C ALA A 115 -4.28 -6.92 -23.41
N VAL A 116 -4.32 -5.62 -23.11
CA VAL A 116 -5.25 -5.05 -22.13
C VAL A 116 -6.69 -5.29 -22.53
N LEU A 117 -7.05 -5.09 -23.82
CA LEU A 117 -8.40 -5.38 -24.31
C LEU A 117 -8.74 -6.87 -24.15
N ARG A 118 -7.83 -7.80 -24.46
CA ARG A 118 -8.05 -9.23 -24.23
C ARG A 118 -8.27 -9.55 -22.77
N ASN A 119 -7.45 -9.00 -21.89
CA ASN A 119 -7.57 -9.21 -20.44
C ASN A 119 -8.92 -8.70 -19.92
N LEU A 120 -9.41 -7.55 -20.42
CA LEU A 120 -10.74 -7.04 -20.09
C LEU A 120 -11.86 -7.98 -20.58
N ILE A 121 -11.76 -8.51 -21.81
CA ILE A 121 -12.72 -9.49 -22.34
C ILE A 121 -12.73 -10.76 -21.49
N HIS A 122 -11.54 -11.30 -21.14
CA HIS A 122 -11.46 -12.48 -20.29
C HIS A 122 -12.00 -12.24 -18.88
N ALA A 123 -11.72 -11.07 -18.28
CA ALA A 123 -12.28 -10.69 -16.99
C ALA A 123 -13.80 -10.55 -17.06
N GLY A 124 -14.33 -9.87 -18.09
CA GLY A 124 -15.77 -9.74 -18.32
C GLY A 124 -16.47 -11.10 -18.48
N ASN A 125 -15.92 -11.99 -19.31
CA ASN A 125 -16.47 -13.34 -19.49
C ASN A 125 -16.46 -14.15 -18.19
N ARG A 126 -15.39 -14.05 -17.39
CA ARG A 126 -15.31 -14.71 -16.09
C ARG A 126 -16.36 -14.16 -15.12
N ILE A 127 -16.53 -12.83 -15.06
CA ILE A 127 -17.55 -12.19 -14.24
C ILE A 127 -18.93 -12.70 -14.64
N VAL A 128 -19.26 -12.70 -15.94
CA VAL A 128 -20.53 -13.20 -16.45
C VAL A 128 -20.75 -14.65 -16.06
N GLN A 129 -19.76 -15.52 -16.28
CA GLN A 129 -19.83 -16.93 -15.93
C GLN A 129 -20.09 -17.14 -14.43
N THR A 130 -19.31 -16.48 -13.56
CA THR A 130 -19.46 -16.61 -12.10
C THR A 130 -20.83 -16.10 -11.61
N CYS A 131 -21.37 -15.06 -12.25
CA CYS A 131 -22.73 -14.58 -11.93
C CYS A 131 -23.82 -15.60 -12.31
N TYR A 132 -23.65 -16.34 -13.40
CA TYR A 132 -24.61 -17.42 -13.79
C TYR A 132 -24.50 -18.68 -12.91
N GLU A 133 -23.30 -18.97 -12.41
CA GLU A 133 -23.09 -20.12 -11.49
C GLU A 133 -23.78 -19.91 -10.14
N GLY A 134 -23.88 -18.67 -9.65
CA GLY A 134 -24.70 -18.28 -8.49
C GLY A 134 -24.29 -18.91 -7.15
N GLU A 135 -23.05 -19.39 -7.02
CA GLU A 135 -22.56 -20.10 -5.82
C GLU A 135 -22.21 -19.16 -4.67
N ASP A 136 -21.88 -17.89 -4.96
CA ASP A 136 -21.45 -16.90 -3.99
C ASP A 136 -22.48 -15.77 -3.80
N GLU A 137 -22.44 -15.09 -2.66
CA GLU A 137 -23.26 -13.89 -2.41
C GLU A 137 -22.88 -12.75 -3.36
N ALA A 138 -23.87 -11.94 -3.77
CA ALA A 138 -23.68 -10.84 -4.72
C ALA A 138 -22.55 -9.86 -4.31
N ALA A 139 -22.39 -9.59 -3.01
CA ALA A 139 -21.32 -8.75 -2.49
C ALA A 139 -19.93 -9.34 -2.77
N THR A 140 -19.75 -10.64 -2.55
CA THR A 140 -18.48 -11.36 -2.82
C THR A 140 -18.16 -11.39 -4.32
N LEU A 141 -19.19 -11.57 -5.17
CA LEU A 141 -19.02 -11.53 -6.63
C LEU A 141 -18.60 -10.14 -7.11
N LEU A 142 -19.18 -9.09 -6.53
CA LEU A 142 -18.81 -7.70 -6.83
C LEU A 142 -17.34 -7.41 -6.46
N ASP A 143 -16.91 -7.80 -5.26
CA ASP A 143 -15.52 -7.62 -4.81
C ASP A 143 -14.52 -8.34 -5.73
N ARG A 144 -14.85 -9.57 -6.18
CA ARG A 144 -14.01 -10.33 -7.13
C ARG A 144 -13.95 -9.67 -8.51
N ALA A 145 -15.08 -9.13 -8.98
CA ALA A 145 -15.14 -8.41 -10.24
C ALA A 145 -14.31 -7.15 -10.21
N GLU A 146 -14.45 -6.34 -9.16
CA GLU A 146 -13.64 -5.13 -8.95
C GLU A 146 -12.14 -5.45 -8.89
N LYS A 147 -11.76 -6.46 -8.12
CA LYS A 147 -10.37 -6.92 -8.04
C LYS A 147 -9.81 -7.34 -9.41
N SER A 148 -10.58 -8.08 -10.19
CA SER A 148 -10.16 -8.56 -11.51
C SER A 148 -9.92 -7.39 -12.49
N ILE A 149 -10.79 -6.38 -12.47
CA ILE A 149 -10.64 -5.17 -13.29
C ILE A 149 -9.46 -4.34 -12.78
N PHE A 150 -9.31 -4.23 -11.48
CA PHE A 150 -8.22 -3.49 -10.84
C PHE A 150 -6.85 -4.06 -11.18
N ASP A 151 -6.67 -5.38 -11.11
CA ASP A 151 -5.41 -6.06 -11.45
C ASP A 151 -4.98 -5.76 -12.90
N ILE A 152 -5.95 -5.61 -13.82
CA ILE A 152 -5.68 -5.20 -15.21
C ILE A 152 -5.23 -3.74 -15.27
N ALA A 153 -5.86 -2.85 -14.52
CA ALA A 153 -5.51 -1.43 -14.48
C ALA A 153 -4.14 -1.18 -13.84
N GLU A 154 -3.80 -1.91 -12.78
CA GLU A 154 -2.51 -1.78 -12.09
C GLU A 154 -1.33 -2.24 -12.96
N ARG A 155 -1.50 -3.31 -13.75
CA ARG A 155 -0.50 -3.78 -14.71
C ARG A 155 -0.16 -2.74 -15.80
N ARG A 156 -1.04 -1.76 -16.02
CA ARG A 156 -0.84 -0.66 -17.00
C ARG A 156 0.12 0.42 -16.49
N ILE A 157 0.31 0.57 -15.17
CA ILE A 157 1.04 1.69 -14.53
C ILE A 157 2.42 1.23 -14.05
N ARG A 158 3.19 0.56 -14.88
CA ARG A 158 4.64 0.52 -14.66
C ARG A 158 5.22 1.71 -15.43
N ALA A 159 5.35 2.86 -14.74
CA ALA A 159 6.19 3.95 -15.21
C ALA A 159 7.62 3.40 -15.29
N GLY A 160 8.24 3.46 -16.47
CA GLY A 160 9.65 3.15 -16.65
C GLY A 160 10.54 4.08 -15.83
N PHE A 161 11.84 3.82 -15.83
CA PHE A 161 12.81 4.73 -15.21
C PHE A 161 12.77 6.10 -15.88
N VAL A 162 12.66 7.17 -15.08
CA VAL A 162 12.74 8.54 -15.55
C VAL A 162 14.20 9.00 -15.42
N GLY A 163 14.76 9.55 -16.49
CA GLY A 163 16.13 10.05 -16.48
C GLY A 163 16.35 11.15 -15.45
N MET A 164 17.47 11.13 -14.73
CA MET A 164 17.80 12.12 -13.71
C MET A 164 17.73 13.56 -14.23
N ARG A 165 18.06 13.78 -15.50
CA ARG A 165 17.99 15.11 -16.14
C ARG A 165 16.58 15.71 -16.10
N GLU A 166 15.55 14.90 -16.32
CA GLU A 166 14.15 15.35 -16.28
C GLU A 166 13.70 15.62 -14.85
N ILE A 167 14.09 14.71 -13.91
CA ILE A 167 13.79 14.86 -12.49
C ILE A 167 14.42 16.14 -11.94
N VAL A 168 15.68 16.40 -12.22
CA VAL A 168 16.39 17.60 -11.78
C VAL A 168 15.76 18.85 -12.36
N LYS A 169 15.39 18.86 -13.64
CA LYS A 169 14.74 20.03 -14.27
C LYS A 169 13.41 20.37 -13.61
N GLU A 170 12.64 19.37 -13.23
CA GLU A 170 11.35 19.57 -12.56
C GLU A 170 11.53 20.00 -11.09
N SER A 171 12.52 19.39 -10.39
CA SER A 171 12.90 19.77 -9.04
C SER A 171 13.39 21.22 -8.95
N PHE A 172 14.19 21.67 -9.92
CA PHE A 172 14.65 23.06 -9.98
C PHE A 172 13.49 24.05 -10.16
N ARG A 173 12.50 23.72 -10.99
CA ARG A 173 11.29 24.57 -11.11
C ARG A 173 10.54 24.69 -9.80
N THR A 174 10.39 23.57 -9.09
CA THR A 174 9.75 23.54 -7.77
C THR A 174 10.54 24.38 -6.76
N ILE A 175 11.86 24.27 -6.73
CA ILE A 175 12.74 25.08 -5.84
C ILE A 175 12.62 26.56 -6.16
N ASP A 176 12.60 26.94 -7.44
CA ASP A 176 12.45 28.32 -7.87
C ASP A 176 11.10 28.92 -7.41
N GLN A 177 10.02 28.15 -7.58
CA GLN A 177 8.69 28.54 -7.07
C GLN A 177 8.67 28.70 -5.55
N LEU A 178 9.31 27.78 -4.81
CA LEU A 178 9.42 27.83 -3.35
C LEU A 178 10.28 29.02 -2.88
N SER A 179 11.34 29.35 -3.62
CA SER A 179 12.20 30.50 -3.26
C SER A 179 11.51 31.85 -3.43
N GLN A 180 10.49 31.91 -4.31
CA GLN A 180 9.68 33.12 -4.55
C GLN A 180 8.51 33.24 -3.57
N SER A 181 8.04 32.11 -2.99
CA SER A 181 7.06 32.12 -1.89
C SER A 181 7.78 32.38 -0.57
N LYS A 182 7.32 33.39 0.19
CA LYS A 182 7.83 33.67 1.54
C LYS A 182 7.23 32.74 2.60
N ASP A 183 6.47 31.73 2.17
CA ASP A 183 5.77 30.85 3.10
C ASP A 183 6.73 29.79 3.66
N VAL A 184 6.77 29.69 4.97
CA VAL A 184 7.54 28.67 5.71
C VAL A 184 6.96 27.27 5.50
N VAL A 185 5.66 27.18 5.16
CA VAL A 185 4.92 25.93 4.97
C VAL A 185 4.83 25.60 3.48
N THR A 186 5.62 24.63 3.02
CA THR A 186 5.67 24.20 1.60
C THR A 186 4.61 23.17 1.24
N GLY A 187 4.12 22.44 2.23
CA GLY A 187 3.05 21.44 2.11
C GLY A 187 1.69 22.00 2.50
N LEU A 188 0.74 21.11 2.74
CA LEU A 188 -0.60 21.43 3.21
C LEU A 188 -0.55 21.80 4.71
N ALA A 189 -0.92 23.03 5.06
CA ALA A 189 -0.93 23.51 6.44
C ALA A 189 -1.97 22.75 7.28
N THR A 190 -1.56 22.26 8.45
CA THR A 190 -2.43 21.56 9.40
C THR A 190 -3.25 22.50 10.29
N GLY A 191 -2.76 23.75 10.44
CA GLY A 191 -3.31 24.73 11.38
C GLY A 191 -2.71 24.63 12.79
N PHE A 192 -1.80 23.69 13.03
CA PHE A 192 -0.98 23.61 14.25
C PHE A 192 0.39 24.16 13.93
N VAL A 193 0.66 25.39 14.36
CA VAL A 193 1.86 26.16 13.97
C VAL A 193 3.15 25.38 14.22
N ASP A 194 3.35 24.85 15.42
CA ASP A 194 4.56 24.11 15.79
C ASP A 194 4.73 22.84 14.93
N LEU A 195 3.62 22.17 14.59
CA LEU A 195 3.66 21.00 13.71
C LEU A 195 4.02 21.40 12.28
N ASP A 196 3.43 22.48 11.79
CA ASP A 196 3.67 23.00 10.44
C ASP A 196 5.11 23.50 10.29
N GLU A 197 5.69 24.14 11.31
CA GLU A 197 7.10 24.51 11.34
C GLU A 197 8.04 23.30 11.33
N MET A 198 7.70 22.24 12.11
CA MET A 198 8.52 21.02 12.18
C MET A 198 8.48 20.19 10.91
N THR A 199 7.36 20.18 10.19
CA THR A 199 7.12 19.30 9.03
C THR A 199 7.12 20.04 7.70
N SER A 200 7.14 21.39 7.73
CA SER A 200 6.86 22.26 6.59
C SER A 200 5.48 21.96 5.96
N GLY A 201 4.51 21.52 6.77
CA GLY A 201 3.19 21.07 6.36
C GLY A 201 3.17 19.63 5.84
N LEU A 202 1.99 19.13 5.51
CA LEU A 202 1.80 17.77 4.98
C LEU A 202 2.18 17.70 3.51
N GLN A 203 3.16 16.85 3.15
CA GLN A 203 3.68 16.76 1.80
C GLN A 203 2.84 15.84 0.92
N LYS A 204 2.71 16.17 -0.37
CA LYS A 204 1.99 15.36 -1.35
C LYS A 204 2.61 13.97 -1.48
N GLY A 205 1.75 12.95 -1.48
CA GLY A 205 2.18 11.55 -1.60
C GLY A 205 2.70 10.93 -0.29
N ASP A 206 2.69 11.66 0.84
CA ASP A 206 3.10 11.12 2.13
C ASP A 206 1.96 10.44 2.89
N LEU A 207 2.36 9.42 3.64
CA LEU A 207 1.52 8.77 4.64
C LEU A 207 1.99 9.20 6.03
N VAL A 208 1.13 9.90 6.75
CA VAL A 208 1.37 10.35 8.13
C VAL A 208 0.56 9.46 9.08
N ILE A 209 1.24 8.85 10.04
CA ILE A 209 0.59 8.01 11.05
C ILE A 209 0.43 8.81 12.35
N VAL A 210 -0.83 9.00 12.77
CA VAL A 210 -1.17 9.59 14.06
C VAL A 210 -1.61 8.50 15.01
N ALA A 211 -0.80 8.21 16.01
CA ALA A 211 -1.05 7.12 16.93
C ALA A 211 -1.21 7.61 18.38
N ALA A 212 -2.22 7.11 19.06
CA ALA A 212 -2.48 7.43 20.48
C ALA A 212 -3.24 6.30 21.17
N ARG A 213 -3.25 6.34 22.52
CA ARG A 213 -4.15 5.50 23.33
C ARG A 213 -5.60 6.00 23.23
N PRO A 214 -6.60 5.15 23.49
CA PRO A 214 -8.00 5.58 23.56
C PRO A 214 -8.17 6.80 24.47
N ALA A 215 -9.13 7.65 24.14
CA ALA A 215 -9.49 8.88 24.88
C ALA A 215 -8.39 9.98 24.95
N MET A 216 -7.26 9.84 24.25
CA MET A 216 -6.19 10.85 24.21
C MET A 216 -6.43 11.97 23.16
N GLY A 217 -7.59 11.99 22.52
CA GLY A 217 -7.96 13.06 21.58
C GLY A 217 -7.50 12.86 20.13
N LYS A 218 -7.07 11.62 19.74
CA LYS A 218 -6.61 11.29 18.38
C LYS A 218 -7.56 11.78 17.28
N THR A 219 -8.83 11.38 17.34
CA THR A 219 -9.88 11.78 16.40
C THR A 219 -10.13 13.29 16.41
N SER A 220 -10.16 13.93 17.60
CA SER A 220 -10.36 15.38 17.72
C SER A 220 -9.22 16.17 17.07
N PHE A 221 -7.97 15.71 17.23
CA PHE A 221 -6.81 16.32 16.59
C PHE A 221 -6.93 16.29 15.06
N CYS A 222 -7.28 15.14 14.49
CA CYS A 222 -7.45 15.01 13.04
C CYS A 222 -8.67 15.75 12.50
N LEU A 223 -9.77 15.85 13.29
CA LEU A 223 -10.92 16.66 12.92
C LEU A 223 -10.57 18.16 12.86
N ASN A 224 -9.74 18.65 13.77
CA ASN A 224 -9.28 20.04 13.72
C ASN A 224 -8.41 20.30 12.48
N ILE A 225 -7.55 19.35 12.10
CA ILE A 225 -6.81 19.44 10.82
C ILE A 225 -7.79 19.46 9.64
N ALA A 226 -8.76 18.53 9.62
CA ALA A 226 -9.76 18.45 8.57
C ALA A 226 -10.56 19.76 8.43
N GLN A 227 -10.96 20.34 9.55
CA GLN A 227 -11.66 21.62 9.60
C GLN A 227 -10.79 22.76 9.08
N HIS A 228 -9.53 22.87 9.55
CA HIS A 228 -8.60 23.88 9.09
C HIS A 228 -8.38 23.80 7.58
N VAL A 229 -8.09 22.61 7.07
CA VAL A 229 -7.81 22.37 5.64
C VAL A 229 -9.04 22.68 4.79
N SER A 230 -10.22 22.22 5.19
CA SER A 230 -11.44 22.40 4.39
C SER A 230 -12.02 23.81 4.43
N MET A 231 -11.87 24.53 5.56
CA MET A 231 -12.50 25.84 5.77
C MET A 231 -11.52 27.01 5.59
N ARG A 232 -10.24 26.86 5.96
CA ARG A 232 -9.24 27.95 5.93
C ARG A 232 -8.36 27.86 4.71
N VAL A 233 -7.83 26.66 4.42
CA VAL A 233 -7.00 26.43 3.23
C VAL A 233 -7.88 26.31 1.98
N GLY A 234 -9.13 25.82 2.13
CA GLY A 234 -10.10 25.69 1.03
C GLY A 234 -9.91 24.44 0.17
N GLU A 235 -9.09 23.49 0.64
CA GLU A 235 -8.84 22.22 -0.03
C GLU A 235 -9.90 21.17 0.36
N THR A 236 -10.18 20.25 -0.56
CA THR A 236 -11.15 19.16 -0.31
C THR A 236 -10.53 18.09 0.59
N VAL A 237 -11.26 17.70 1.62
CA VAL A 237 -10.85 16.66 2.58
C VAL A 237 -11.81 15.47 2.49
N GLY A 238 -11.27 14.27 2.29
CA GLY A 238 -12.00 13.00 2.43
C GLY A 238 -11.68 12.36 3.79
N LEU A 239 -12.69 12.16 4.63
CA LEU A 239 -12.57 11.55 5.95
C LEU A 239 -13.31 10.20 5.98
N PHE A 240 -12.59 9.11 6.16
CA PHE A 240 -13.15 7.79 6.45
C PHE A 240 -13.21 7.59 7.96
N SER A 241 -14.41 7.48 8.50
CA SER A 241 -14.68 7.27 9.93
C SER A 241 -15.25 5.90 10.17
N LEU A 242 -14.42 4.95 10.57
CA LEU A 242 -14.81 3.56 10.79
C LEU A 242 -15.28 3.30 12.23
N GLU A 243 -15.05 4.25 13.16
CA GLU A 243 -15.42 4.14 14.58
C GLU A 243 -16.64 4.98 14.93
N MET A 244 -16.82 6.15 14.30
CA MET A 244 -17.85 7.11 14.66
C MET A 244 -18.77 7.41 13.48
N SER A 245 -20.06 7.59 13.75
CA SER A 245 -21.01 8.01 12.71
C SER A 245 -20.77 9.47 12.27
N LYS A 246 -21.18 9.81 11.06
CA LYS A 246 -21.07 11.16 10.49
C LYS A 246 -21.80 12.21 11.32
N GLU A 247 -22.94 11.84 11.94
CA GLU A 247 -23.69 12.73 12.82
C GLU A 247 -22.89 13.09 14.09
N GLN A 248 -22.20 12.10 14.68
CA GLN A 248 -21.35 12.33 15.85
C GLN A 248 -20.16 13.24 15.51
N LEU A 249 -19.56 13.05 14.33
CA LEU A 249 -18.48 13.89 13.85
C LEU A 249 -18.95 15.32 13.57
N ALA A 250 -20.10 15.47 12.91
CA ALA A 250 -20.70 16.78 12.64
C ALA A 250 -20.98 17.54 13.94
N LEU A 251 -21.55 16.88 14.96
CA LEU A 251 -21.77 17.48 16.27
C LEU A 251 -20.45 17.93 16.93
N ARG A 252 -19.40 17.14 16.83
CA ARG A 252 -18.08 17.51 17.36
C ARG A 252 -17.50 18.73 16.65
N LEU A 253 -17.59 18.79 15.32
CA LEU A 253 -17.14 19.92 14.52
C LEU A 253 -17.95 21.19 14.85
N LEU A 254 -19.28 21.07 14.96
CA LEU A 254 -20.14 22.19 15.39
C LEU A 254 -19.77 22.72 16.77
N CYS A 255 -19.56 21.82 17.76
CA CYS A 255 -19.13 22.19 19.10
C CYS A 255 -17.78 22.90 19.11
N ALA A 256 -16.82 22.38 18.33
CA ALA A 256 -15.47 22.95 18.23
C ALA A 256 -15.49 24.36 17.61
N ASP A 257 -16.19 24.53 16.49
CA ASP A 257 -16.27 25.80 15.79
C ASP A 257 -17.07 26.85 16.59
N ALA A 258 -18.24 26.47 17.14
CA ALA A 258 -19.04 27.34 17.99
C ALA A 258 -18.43 27.58 19.37
N ARG A 259 -17.38 26.86 19.77
CA ARG A 259 -16.78 26.86 21.12
C ARG A 259 -17.80 26.62 22.20
N ILE A 260 -18.63 25.59 22.02
CA ILE A 260 -19.69 25.18 22.95
C ILE A 260 -19.34 23.80 23.52
N ASP A 261 -19.55 23.63 24.80
CA ASP A 261 -19.38 22.35 25.47
C ASP A 261 -20.37 21.31 24.91
N ALA A 262 -19.81 20.15 24.50
CA ALA A 262 -20.59 19.08 23.87
C ALA A 262 -21.65 18.49 24.77
N HIS A 263 -21.47 18.52 26.11
CA HIS A 263 -22.48 18.08 27.08
C HIS A 263 -23.67 19.04 27.11
N ARG A 264 -23.43 20.35 27.04
CA ARG A 264 -24.50 21.37 26.98
C ARG A 264 -25.31 21.24 25.70
N LEU A 265 -24.64 21.00 24.55
CA LEU A 265 -25.32 20.76 23.28
C LEU A 265 -26.24 19.50 23.38
N ARG A 266 -25.68 18.39 23.86
CA ARG A 266 -26.39 17.11 23.96
C ARG A 266 -27.59 17.16 24.95
N THR A 267 -27.48 17.95 26.00
CA THR A 267 -28.55 18.10 26.99
C THR A 267 -29.56 19.22 26.64
N GLY A 268 -29.34 19.93 25.52
CA GLY A 268 -30.20 21.02 25.08
C GLY A 268 -30.13 22.28 25.95
N LYS A 269 -29.17 22.36 26.89
CA LYS A 269 -28.99 23.52 27.79
C LYS A 269 -28.18 24.63 27.14
N LEU A 270 -28.79 25.27 26.12
CA LEU A 270 -28.16 26.33 25.33
C LEU A 270 -28.84 27.68 25.64
N ASN A 271 -28.06 28.74 25.71
CA ASN A 271 -28.54 30.12 25.81
C ASN A 271 -28.62 30.78 24.42
N GLU A 272 -29.22 31.97 24.32
CA GLU A 272 -29.34 32.69 23.05
C GLU A 272 -27.99 32.95 22.35
N LYS A 273 -26.94 33.23 23.13
CA LYS A 273 -25.58 33.43 22.56
C LYS A 273 -25.01 32.13 21.99
N ASP A 274 -25.33 30.99 22.60
CA ASP A 274 -24.92 29.68 22.09
C ASP A 274 -25.62 29.39 20.77
N TRP A 275 -26.89 29.69 20.65
CA TRP A 275 -27.64 29.54 19.41
C TRP A 275 -27.11 30.40 18.27
N ALA A 276 -26.74 31.68 18.55
CA ALA A 276 -26.16 32.54 17.56
C ALA A 276 -24.78 32.00 17.06
N ARG A 277 -23.96 31.47 17.99
CA ARG A 277 -22.67 30.81 17.60
C ARG A 277 -22.85 29.53 16.81
N LEU A 278 -23.84 28.72 17.17
CA LEU A 278 -24.17 27.50 16.43
C LEU A 278 -24.68 27.82 15.03
N ALA A 279 -25.52 28.82 14.85
CA ALA A 279 -26.01 29.23 13.55
C ALA A 279 -24.84 29.68 12.63
N LYS A 280 -23.89 30.42 13.20
CA LYS A 280 -22.66 30.78 12.45
C LYS A 280 -21.85 29.56 12.09
N ALA A 281 -21.56 28.68 13.06
CA ALA A 281 -20.80 27.45 12.82
C ALA A 281 -21.47 26.52 11.77
N TYR A 282 -22.80 26.45 11.79
CA TYR A 282 -23.57 25.73 10.78
C TYR A 282 -23.34 26.33 9.38
N THR A 283 -23.38 27.64 9.23
CA THR A 283 -23.16 28.30 7.96
C THR A 283 -21.74 28.05 7.46
N ASP A 284 -20.75 28.21 8.33
CA ASP A 284 -19.34 28.03 7.98
C ASP A 284 -19.02 26.56 7.59
N LEU A 285 -19.52 25.57 8.35
CA LEU A 285 -19.33 24.15 8.07
C LEU A 285 -20.10 23.68 6.85
N SER A 286 -21.29 24.23 6.58
CA SER A 286 -22.07 23.85 5.39
C SER A 286 -21.40 24.26 4.07
N GLN A 287 -20.49 25.24 4.09
CA GLN A 287 -19.71 25.68 2.96
C GLN A 287 -18.35 24.97 2.88
N SER A 288 -17.99 24.17 3.90
CA SER A 288 -16.71 23.47 3.92
C SER A 288 -16.65 22.35 2.89
N LYS A 289 -15.45 22.10 2.33
CA LYS A 289 -15.19 20.99 1.41
C LYS A 289 -14.78 19.72 2.16
N LEU A 290 -15.49 19.38 3.24
CA LEU A 290 -15.26 18.18 4.04
C LEU A 290 -16.29 17.10 3.69
N TYR A 291 -15.84 15.97 3.19
CA TYR A 291 -16.64 14.80 2.82
C TYR A 291 -16.36 13.67 3.79
N ILE A 292 -17.40 13.11 4.39
CA ILE A 292 -17.30 12.06 5.41
C ILE A 292 -17.95 10.78 4.90
N ASP A 293 -17.19 9.68 5.02
CA ASP A 293 -17.68 8.32 4.80
C ASP A 293 -17.62 7.59 6.14
N ASP A 294 -18.76 7.13 6.63
CA ASP A 294 -18.92 6.42 7.92
C ASP A 294 -19.26 4.94 7.73
N SER A 295 -18.83 4.35 6.61
CA SER A 295 -18.99 2.93 6.36
C SER A 295 -18.26 2.12 7.45
N ALA A 296 -18.97 1.25 8.16
CA ALA A 296 -18.40 0.47 9.29
C ALA A 296 -17.29 -0.50 8.86
N THR A 297 -17.33 -0.95 7.61
CA THR A 297 -16.32 -1.82 7.01
C THR A 297 -16.00 -1.29 5.62
N ILE A 298 -14.72 -1.16 5.31
CA ILE A 298 -14.26 -0.70 4.00
C ILE A 298 -12.95 -1.38 3.63
N SER A 299 -12.81 -1.76 2.38
CA SER A 299 -11.55 -2.30 1.85
C SER A 299 -10.63 -1.18 1.33
N PRO A 300 -9.31 -1.39 1.27
CA PRO A 300 -8.39 -0.42 0.65
C PRO A 300 -8.72 -0.11 -0.81
N LEU A 301 -9.31 -1.08 -1.51
CA LEU A 301 -9.73 -0.92 -2.91
C LEU A 301 -10.92 0.04 -3.02
N GLU A 302 -11.92 -0.15 -2.20
CA GLU A 302 -13.10 0.72 -2.13
C GLU A 302 -12.72 2.14 -1.70
N MET A 303 -11.84 2.31 -0.68
CA MET A 303 -11.29 3.62 -0.31
C MET A 303 -10.64 4.31 -1.51
N ARG A 304 -9.85 3.57 -2.29
CA ARG A 304 -9.20 4.10 -3.49
C ARG A 304 -10.20 4.55 -4.54
N ALA A 305 -11.24 3.76 -4.80
CA ALA A 305 -12.31 4.11 -5.74
C ALA A 305 -13.05 5.38 -5.31
N LYS A 306 -13.45 5.47 -4.03
CA LYS A 306 -14.12 6.65 -3.46
C LYS A 306 -13.22 7.90 -3.51
N CYS A 307 -11.93 7.77 -3.16
CA CYS A 307 -10.97 8.88 -3.25
C CYS A 307 -10.73 9.36 -4.68
N ARG A 308 -10.63 8.45 -5.67
CA ARG A 308 -10.50 8.82 -7.09
C ARG A 308 -11.71 9.58 -7.57
N ARG A 309 -12.91 9.13 -7.21
CA ARG A 309 -14.16 9.80 -7.56
C ARG A 309 -14.22 11.19 -6.93
N LEU A 310 -13.93 11.31 -5.63
CA LEU A 310 -13.91 12.59 -4.93
C LEU A 310 -12.90 13.56 -5.55
N LYS A 311 -11.71 13.06 -5.94
CA LYS A 311 -10.68 13.86 -6.61
C LYS A 311 -11.14 14.34 -7.99
N ALA A 312 -11.83 13.48 -8.77
CA ALA A 312 -12.31 13.83 -10.12
C ALA A 312 -13.45 14.85 -10.09
N GLU A 313 -14.35 14.78 -9.10
CA GLU A 313 -15.54 15.62 -9.01
C GLU A 313 -15.27 16.97 -8.32
N PHE A 314 -14.48 16.98 -7.27
CA PHE A 314 -14.32 18.16 -6.39
C PHE A 314 -12.86 18.55 -6.14
N GLY A 315 -11.91 17.82 -6.73
CA GLY A 315 -10.52 17.89 -6.30
C GLY A 315 -10.33 17.15 -4.97
N LEU A 316 -9.08 16.91 -4.56
CA LEU A 316 -8.78 16.28 -3.27
C LEU A 316 -7.42 16.77 -2.79
N GLY A 317 -7.36 17.33 -1.60
CA GLY A 317 -6.14 17.85 -0.97
C GLY A 317 -5.66 17.01 0.20
N LEU A 318 -6.56 16.28 0.90
CA LEU A 318 -6.21 15.48 2.08
C LEU A 318 -7.15 14.28 2.22
N VAL A 319 -6.59 13.14 2.63
CA VAL A 319 -7.36 11.97 3.06
C VAL A 319 -7.06 11.67 4.53
N ILE A 320 -8.08 11.43 5.34
CA ILE A 320 -7.95 11.02 6.74
C ILE A 320 -8.69 9.69 6.94
N VAL A 321 -8.06 8.75 7.66
CA VAL A 321 -8.63 7.42 7.94
C VAL A 321 -8.61 7.15 9.44
N ASP A 322 -9.75 7.04 10.07
CA ASP A 322 -9.92 6.78 11.51
C ASP A 322 -10.64 5.45 11.76
N TYR A 323 -9.95 4.37 12.02
CA TYR A 323 -8.53 4.08 12.18
C TYR A 323 -8.16 2.78 11.46
N LEU A 324 -6.87 2.58 11.18
CA LEU A 324 -6.34 1.51 10.32
C LEU A 324 -6.78 0.09 10.73
N GLN A 325 -6.94 -0.16 12.04
CA GLN A 325 -7.27 -1.48 12.55
C GLN A 325 -8.72 -1.93 12.25
N LEU A 326 -9.59 -1.05 11.76
CA LEU A 326 -10.95 -1.41 11.36
C LEU A 326 -11.08 -1.69 9.85
N ILE A 327 -10.03 -1.42 9.08
CA ILE A 327 -9.99 -1.75 7.65
C ILE A 327 -9.91 -3.28 7.50
N THR A 328 -10.68 -3.82 6.57
CA THR A 328 -10.70 -5.24 6.23
C THR A 328 -10.10 -5.48 4.85
N SER A 329 -9.20 -6.46 4.74
CA SER A 329 -8.55 -6.78 3.46
C SER A 329 -9.29 -7.80 2.59
N GLY A 330 -10.53 -8.20 2.96
CA GLY A 330 -11.38 -9.08 2.16
C GLY A 330 -10.88 -10.52 1.95
N GLY A 331 -9.82 -10.94 2.66
CA GLY A 331 -9.25 -12.28 2.57
C GLY A 331 -9.07 -12.91 3.95
N ARG A 332 -9.08 -14.25 4.03
CA ARG A 332 -8.64 -14.97 5.24
C ARG A 332 -7.15 -14.72 5.43
N VAL A 333 -6.81 -13.69 6.19
CA VAL A 333 -5.42 -13.42 6.60
C VAL A 333 -5.21 -14.04 7.98
N GLU A 334 -4.36 -15.03 8.04
CA GLU A 334 -4.05 -15.76 9.28
C GLU A 334 -3.30 -14.91 10.33
N ASN A 335 -2.82 -13.70 9.93
CA ASN A 335 -2.02 -12.84 10.80
C ASN A 335 -2.39 -11.37 10.69
N ARG A 336 -2.99 -10.81 11.75
CA ARG A 336 -3.44 -9.42 11.86
C ARG A 336 -2.35 -8.38 11.57
N GLN A 337 -1.08 -8.67 11.92
CA GLN A 337 0.01 -7.73 11.64
C GLN A 337 0.43 -7.68 10.18
N GLN A 338 0.38 -8.83 9.48
CA GLN A 338 0.61 -8.87 8.03
C GLN A 338 -0.49 -8.08 7.32
N GLU A 339 -1.72 -8.21 7.78
CA GLU A 339 -2.85 -7.45 7.26
C GLU A 339 -2.66 -5.94 7.45
N LEU A 340 -2.34 -5.46 8.66
CA LEU A 340 -2.05 -4.06 8.93
C LEU A 340 -0.85 -3.53 8.11
N SER A 341 0.18 -4.36 7.91
CA SER A 341 1.30 -4.02 7.05
C SER A 341 0.91 -3.88 5.58
N ALA A 342 -0.01 -4.73 5.09
CA ALA A 342 -0.55 -4.64 3.74
C ALA A 342 -1.46 -3.39 3.59
N ILE A 343 -2.31 -3.12 4.57
CA ILE A 343 -3.16 -1.93 4.62
C ILE A 343 -2.30 -0.66 4.61
N SER A 344 -1.28 -0.57 5.45
CA SER A 344 -0.36 0.57 5.51
C SER A 344 0.35 0.81 4.17
N ARG A 345 0.83 -0.28 3.50
CA ARG A 345 1.39 -0.18 2.14
C ARG A 345 0.36 0.33 1.13
N SER A 346 -0.89 -0.13 1.23
CA SER A 346 -1.98 0.32 0.36
C SER A 346 -2.28 1.80 0.56
N MET A 347 -2.27 2.30 1.81
CA MET A 347 -2.45 3.73 2.11
C MET A 347 -1.31 4.59 1.56
N LYS A 348 -0.05 4.14 1.68
CA LYS A 348 1.09 4.83 1.04
C LYS A 348 0.99 4.81 -0.49
N GLY A 349 0.51 3.69 -1.05
CA GLY A 349 0.21 3.57 -2.49
C GLY A 349 -0.85 4.57 -2.93
N LEU A 350 -1.94 4.70 -2.15
CA LEU A 350 -3.02 5.66 -2.37
C LEU A 350 -2.51 7.10 -2.35
N ALA A 351 -1.70 7.46 -1.34
CA ALA A 351 -1.10 8.79 -1.23
C ALA A 351 -0.26 9.16 -2.46
N LYS A 352 0.61 8.24 -2.91
CA LYS A 352 1.45 8.44 -4.10
C LYS A 352 0.64 8.55 -5.38
N GLU A 353 -0.35 7.67 -5.57
CA GLU A 353 -1.19 7.63 -6.76
C GLU A 353 -2.01 8.90 -6.92
N LEU A 354 -2.63 9.35 -5.83
CA LEU A 354 -3.44 10.55 -5.83
C LEU A 354 -2.61 11.83 -5.72
N GLY A 355 -1.32 11.76 -5.35
CA GLY A 355 -0.49 12.93 -5.13
C GLY A 355 -1.00 13.82 -4.00
N VAL A 356 -1.60 13.22 -2.94
CA VAL A 356 -2.14 13.93 -1.77
C VAL A 356 -1.60 13.31 -0.48
N PRO A 357 -1.43 14.07 0.61
CA PRO A 357 -1.13 13.49 1.91
C PRO A 357 -2.28 12.61 2.41
N VAL A 358 -1.93 11.52 3.09
CA VAL A 358 -2.88 10.64 3.77
C VAL A 358 -2.52 10.58 5.25
N ILE A 359 -3.44 10.99 6.13
CA ILE A 359 -3.33 10.80 7.57
C ILE A 359 -4.06 9.51 7.95
N ALA A 360 -3.37 8.57 8.54
CA ALA A 360 -3.96 7.34 9.02
C ALA A 360 -3.81 7.24 10.55
N LEU A 361 -4.94 7.10 11.22
CA LEU A 361 -4.96 6.98 12.67
C LEU A 361 -4.70 5.54 13.08
N SER A 362 -3.98 5.36 14.18
CA SER A 362 -3.65 4.05 14.74
C SER A 362 -3.80 4.06 16.26
N GLN A 363 -4.14 2.91 16.82
CA GLN A 363 -4.16 2.74 18.26
C GLN A 363 -2.82 2.18 18.71
N LEU A 364 -2.21 2.80 19.73
CA LEU A 364 -0.98 2.31 20.35
C LEU A 364 -1.23 1.10 21.27
N SER A 365 -0.22 0.25 21.42
CA SER A 365 -0.20 -0.77 22.45
C SER A 365 -0.26 -0.16 23.86
N ARG A 366 -0.47 -0.98 24.90
CA ARG A 366 -0.50 -0.48 26.29
C ARG A 366 0.90 -0.19 26.86
N ALA A 367 1.96 -0.48 26.12
CA ALA A 367 3.34 -0.31 26.61
C ALA A 367 3.69 1.13 27.10
N PRO A 368 3.21 2.22 26.51
CA PRO A 368 3.44 3.57 27.05
C PRO A 368 2.89 3.77 28.46
N GLU A 369 1.79 3.11 28.83
CA GLU A 369 1.16 3.27 30.15
C GLU A 369 2.01 2.71 31.29
N ALA A 370 2.83 1.72 30.98
CA ALA A 370 3.74 1.08 31.94
C ALA A 370 5.07 1.85 32.13
N ARG A 371 5.31 2.93 31.37
CA ARG A 371 6.53 3.73 31.47
C ARG A 371 6.37 4.90 32.41
N THR A 372 7.49 5.28 33.04
CA THR A 372 7.55 6.45 33.93
C THR A 372 7.27 7.76 33.17
N ASP A 373 7.78 7.90 31.97
CA ASP A 373 7.60 9.07 31.12
C ASP A 373 6.30 9.05 30.29
N ARG A 374 5.62 7.92 30.19
CA ARG A 374 4.38 7.67 29.42
C ARG A 374 4.41 8.18 27.98
N ARG A 375 5.58 8.59 27.47
CA ARG A 375 5.72 9.09 26.11
C ARG A 375 5.71 7.95 25.10
N PRO A 376 4.90 8.02 24.04
CA PRO A 376 4.92 7.06 22.95
C PRO A 376 6.28 7.03 22.24
N GLN A 377 6.72 5.84 21.84
CA GLN A 377 7.94 5.63 21.07
C GLN A 377 7.62 4.76 19.84
N LEU A 378 8.48 4.84 18.82
CA LEU A 378 8.32 4.01 17.60
C LEU A 378 8.30 2.51 17.90
N SER A 379 8.92 2.08 19.03
CA SER A 379 8.92 0.70 19.49
C SER A 379 7.55 0.23 19.99
N ASP A 380 6.63 1.13 20.34
CA ASP A 380 5.27 0.75 20.76
C ASP A 380 4.46 0.17 19.61
N LEU A 381 5.02 0.23 18.42
CA LEU A 381 4.52 -0.39 17.22
C LEU A 381 5.19 -1.75 16.90
N ARG A 382 6.31 -2.11 17.59
CA ARG A 382 7.08 -3.35 17.28
C ARG A 382 8.05 -3.75 18.40
N GLU A 383 8.12 -5.06 18.76
CA GLU A 383 9.17 -5.70 19.58
C GLU A 383 9.89 -6.78 18.75
N CYS A 384 11.24 -6.91 18.89
CA CYS A 384 12.02 -7.85 18.09
C CYS A 384 13.19 -8.49 18.85
N VAL A 385 13.31 -9.83 18.75
CA VAL A 385 14.48 -10.63 19.12
C VAL A 385 15.08 -11.30 17.87
N THR A 386 16.34 -11.82 17.97
CA THR A 386 16.97 -12.56 16.86
C THR A 386 16.37 -13.95 16.70
N GLY A 387 16.41 -14.49 15.47
CA GLY A 387 15.78 -15.77 15.14
C GLY A 387 16.35 -16.98 15.88
N ASP A 388 17.58 -16.89 16.39
CA ASP A 388 18.25 -17.90 17.21
C ASP A 388 18.00 -17.76 18.71
N THR A 389 17.23 -16.75 19.15
CA THR A 389 16.82 -16.60 20.54
C THR A 389 15.98 -17.82 20.97
N LEU A 390 16.41 -18.48 22.03
CA LEU A 390 15.73 -19.66 22.56
C LEU A 390 14.50 -19.27 23.37
N VAL A 391 13.35 -19.79 22.97
CA VAL A 391 12.07 -19.69 23.70
C VAL A 391 11.86 -20.97 24.48
N VAL A 392 11.52 -20.87 25.77
CA VAL A 392 11.19 -21.99 26.59
C VAL A 392 9.71 -22.31 26.50
N LEU A 393 9.37 -23.42 25.88
CA LEU A 393 8.00 -23.89 25.75
C LEU A 393 7.44 -24.40 27.08
N ALA A 394 6.11 -24.49 27.18
CA ALA A 394 5.44 -24.99 28.40
C ALA A 394 5.78 -26.43 28.77
N ASP A 395 6.26 -27.23 27.82
CA ASP A 395 6.76 -28.59 27.99
C ASP A 395 8.24 -28.66 28.40
N GLY A 396 8.91 -27.50 28.58
CA GLY A 396 10.31 -27.40 29.00
C GLY A 396 11.32 -27.42 27.84
N ARG A 397 10.91 -27.67 26.61
CA ARG A 397 11.82 -27.60 25.45
C ARG A 397 12.27 -26.17 25.22
N ARG A 398 13.48 -26.03 24.69
CA ARG A 398 14.04 -24.73 24.25
C ARG A 398 14.18 -24.78 22.75
N VAL A 399 13.44 -23.90 22.08
CA VAL A 399 13.35 -23.88 20.63
C VAL A 399 13.74 -22.47 20.12
N PRO A 400 14.59 -22.36 19.09
CA PRO A 400 14.87 -21.08 18.47
C PRO A 400 13.58 -20.40 18.00
N ILE A 401 13.41 -19.09 18.28
CA ILE A 401 12.19 -18.38 17.93
C ILE A 401 11.91 -18.39 16.41
N ALA A 402 12.95 -18.54 15.58
CA ALA A 402 12.83 -18.67 14.14
C ALA A 402 12.02 -19.91 13.72
N GLU A 403 12.10 -21.01 14.47
CA GLU A 403 11.37 -22.26 14.20
C GLU A 403 9.89 -22.16 14.62
N LEU A 404 9.57 -21.19 15.46
CA LEU A 404 8.22 -20.92 15.95
C LEU A 404 7.46 -19.93 15.04
N VAL A 405 8.10 -19.39 14.01
CA VAL A 405 7.47 -18.42 13.09
C VAL A 405 6.23 -19.03 12.46
N GLY A 406 5.12 -18.32 12.60
CA GLY A 406 3.81 -18.75 12.11
C GLY A 406 2.96 -19.53 13.15
N SER A 407 3.52 -19.87 14.31
CA SER A 407 2.83 -20.60 15.37
C SER A 407 2.45 -19.70 16.56
N THR A 408 1.57 -20.22 17.44
CA THR A 408 1.17 -19.62 18.73
C THR A 408 1.52 -20.59 19.84
N PRO A 409 2.83 -20.78 20.17
CA PRO A 409 3.24 -21.80 21.10
C PRO A 409 2.81 -21.48 22.55
N GLU A 410 2.57 -22.52 23.36
CA GLU A 410 2.52 -22.37 24.79
C GLU A 410 3.95 -22.25 25.36
N VAL A 411 4.19 -21.18 26.10
CA VAL A 411 5.50 -20.80 26.62
C VAL A 411 5.49 -20.69 28.14
N LEU A 412 6.67 -20.77 28.76
CA LEU A 412 6.84 -20.32 30.13
C LEU A 412 7.04 -18.81 30.14
N ALA A 413 6.15 -18.11 30.83
CA ALA A 413 6.16 -16.67 30.99
C ALA A 413 6.27 -16.28 32.46
N VAL A 414 6.63 -15.03 32.74
CA VAL A 414 6.65 -14.48 34.09
C VAL A 414 5.39 -13.61 34.26
N SER A 415 4.56 -13.95 35.28
CA SER A 415 3.38 -13.17 35.63
C SER A 415 3.75 -11.83 36.28
N GLU A 416 2.76 -10.94 36.48
CA GLU A 416 2.95 -9.66 37.18
C GLU A 416 3.47 -9.88 38.64
N ASP A 417 3.10 -11.01 39.27
CA ASP A 417 3.56 -11.41 40.59
C ASP A 417 4.95 -12.10 40.61
N GLN A 418 5.70 -11.98 39.48
CA GLN A 418 7.04 -12.59 39.30
C GLN A 418 7.07 -14.13 39.41
N ARG A 419 5.94 -14.78 39.14
CA ARG A 419 5.87 -16.26 39.12
C ARG A 419 5.97 -16.77 37.69
N ILE A 420 6.61 -17.92 37.51
CA ILE A 420 6.64 -18.63 36.23
C ILE A 420 5.29 -19.30 36.03
N VAL A 421 4.62 -18.93 34.94
CA VAL A 421 3.31 -19.43 34.52
C VAL A 421 3.37 -19.98 33.11
N ARG A 422 2.44 -20.88 32.76
CA ARG A 422 2.21 -21.29 31.39
C ARG A 422 1.30 -20.25 30.73
N ALA A 423 1.69 -19.78 29.54
CA ALA A 423 0.92 -18.82 28.78
C ALA A 423 0.97 -19.16 27.29
N THR A 424 -0.13 -18.94 26.58
CA THR A 424 -0.16 -19.04 25.14
C THR A 424 0.43 -17.74 24.57
N SER A 425 1.48 -17.84 23.75
CA SER A 425 2.06 -16.68 23.10
C SER A 425 1.16 -16.17 21.97
N GLU A 426 1.31 -14.91 21.62
CA GLU A 426 0.83 -14.44 20.33
C GLU A 426 1.62 -15.11 19.19
N LYS A 427 1.09 -15.05 17.96
CA LYS A 427 1.75 -15.65 16.79
C LYS A 427 3.16 -15.07 16.59
N VAL A 428 4.16 -15.94 16.48
CA VAL A 428 5.55 -15.55 16.25
C VAL A 428 5.77 -15.17 14.77
N TRP A 429 6.47 -14.07 14.49
CA TRP A 429 6.70 -13.58 13.11
C TRP A 429 8.10 -12.97 12.92
N LYS A 430 8.55 -12.88 11.66
CA LYS A 430 9.85 -12.33 11.28
C LYS A 430 9.75 -10.84 10.93
N VAL A 431 10.60 -9.99 11.54
CA VAL A 431 10.54 -8.51 11.43
C VAL A 431 11.61 -7.90 10.50
N GLY A 432 12.56 -8.69 9.99
CA GLY A 432 13.65 -8.23 9.13
C GLY A 432 15.01 -8.13 9.82
N ARG A 433 16.01 -7.44 9.21
CA ARG A 433 17.39 -7.31 9.73
C ARG A 433 17.55 -6.01 10.50
N ARG A 434 18.10 -6.07 11.73
CA ARG A 434 18.42 -4.91 12.57
C ARG A 434 19.70 -5.17 13.37
N PRO A 435 20.42 -4.11 13.84
CA PRO A 435 21.50 -4.22 14.79
C PRO A 435 21.01 -4.87 16.08
N VAL A 436 21.81 -5.79 16.63
CA VAL A 436 21.52 -6.50 17.87
C VAL A 436 22.68 -6.40 18.84
N PHE A 437 22.36 -6.50 20.13
CA PHE A 437 23.28 -6.57 21.25
C PHE A 437 23.36 -8.00 21.74
N ASP A 438 24.54 -8.43 22.15
CA ASP A 438 24.78 -9.73 22.81
C ASP A 438 24.87 -9.48 24.31
N VAL A 439 23.78 -9.77 25.04
CA VAL A 439 23.71 -9.64 26.50
C VAL A 439 24.12 -10.95 27.12
N ARG A 440 25.25 -10.98 27.83
CA ARG A 440 25.79 -12.15 28.52
C ARG A 440 25.63 -12.01 30.01
N LEU A 441 25.02 -13.02 30.64
CA LEU A 441 24.84 -13.09 32.07
C LEU A 441 26.03 -13.80 32.73
N ALA A 442 26.29 -13.46 34.00
CA ALA A 442 27.31 -14.15 34.81
C ALA A 442 27.08 -15.67 34.94
N SER A 443 25.83 -16.12 34.75
CA SER A 443 25.46 -17.53 34.69
C SER A 443 25.92 -18.26 33.41
N GLY A 444 26.60 -17.57 32.47
CA GLY A 444 27.00 -18.11 31.17
C GLY A 444 25.86 -18.14 30.12
N ARG A 445 24.66 -17.71 30.47
CA ARG A 445 23.55 -17.57 29.50
C ARG A 445 23.72 -16.30 28.72
N SER A 446 23.27 -16.31 27.47
CA SER A 446 23.23 -15.11 26.61
C SER A 446 21.93 -15.01 25.85
N VAL A 447 21.55 -13.77 25.53
CA VAL A 447 20.45 -13.48 24.65
C VAL A 447 20.88 -12.39 23.64
N ARG A 448 20.56 -12.58 22.36
CA ARG A 448 20.78 -11.57 21.32
C ARG A 448 19.45 -10.91 20.99
N ALA A 449 19.37 -9.62 21.22
CA ALA A 449 18.17 -8.84 21.00
C ALA A 449 18.50 -7.44 20.46
N THR A 450 17.51 -6.78 19.86
CA THR A 450 17.65 -5.38 19.47
C THR A 450 17.79 -4.50 20.72
N GLY A 451 18.45 -3.32 20.62
CA GLY A 451 18.68 -2.43 21.77
C GLY A 451 17.40 -2.08 22.54
N ARG A 452 16.28 -2.04 21.84
CA ARG A 452 14.97 -1.71 22.43
C ARG A 452 14.22 -2.88 23.05
N HIS A 453 14.71 -4.10 22.87
CA HIS A 453 14.11 -5.28 23.52
C HIS A 453 14.26 -5.16 25.04
N ARG A 454 13.23 -5.56 25.78
CA ARG A 454 13.21 -5.46 27.23
C ARG A 454 13.57 -6.79 27.87
N LEU A 455 14.42 -6.71 28.88
CA LEU A 455 14.76 -7.80 29.76
C LEU A 455 14.23 -7.52 31.17
N LEU A 456 13.79 -8.55 31.89
CA LEU A 456 13.32 -8.39 33.25
C LEU A 456 14.53 -8.29 34.16
N GLY A 457 14.75 -7.13 34.77
CA GLY A 457 15.74 -6.91 35.81
C GLY A 457 15.17 -6.95 37.22
N ALA A 458 16.00 -6.87 38.23
CA ALA A 458 15.62 -6.93 39.65
C ALA A 458 14.64 -5.79 40.04
N THR A 459 14.67 -4.66 39.35
CA THR A 459 13.83 -3.47 39.64
C THR A 459 12.71 -3.26 38.61
N GLY A 460 12.54 -4.20 37.67
CA GLY A 460 11.54 -4.12 36.59
C GLY A 460 12.11 -4.32 35.20
N TRP A 461 11.33 -4.02 34.18
CA TRP A 461 11.71 -4.20 32.78
C TRP A 461 12.69 -3.13 32.30
N VAL A 462 13.89 -3.55 31.83
CA VAL A 462 15.00 -2.70 31.36
C VAL A 462 15.25 -2.99 29.87
N ARG A 463 15.54 -1.98 29.05
CA ARG A 463 15.93 -2.19 27.65
C ARG A 463 17.35 -2.70 27.56
N VAL A 464 17.62 -3.50 26.53
CA VAL A 464 18.97 -4.00 26.27
C VAL A 464 19.98 -2.87 26.10
N GLU A 465 19.59 -1.75 25.45
CA GLU A 465 20.47 -0.59 25.25
C GLU A 465 20.77 0.19 26.54
N ASP A 466 19.93 0.03 27.56
CA ASP A 466 20.05 0.70 28.86
C ASP A 466 20.66 -0.24 29.94
N VAL A 467 21.02 -1.48 29.59
CA VAL A 467 21.61 -2.45 30.50
C VAL A 467 23.10 -2.14 30.67
N GLU A 468 23.51 -1.81 31.88
CA GLU A 468 24.91 -1.61 32.24
C GLU A 468 25.57 -2.91 32.66
N ALA A 469 26.91 -2.99 32.55
CA ALA A 469 27.67 -4.11 33.02
C ALA A 469 27.51 -4.27 34.54
N GLY A 470 27.09 -5.45 35.03
CA GLY A 470 26.80 -5.72 36.42
C GLY A 470 25.34 -5.55 36.84
N ALA A 471 24.44 -5.12 35.91
CA ALA A 471 23.02 -5.10 36.18
C ALA A 471 22.47 -6.49 36.47
N ARG A 472 21.52 -6.60 37.42
CA ARG A 472 20.79 -7.86 37.70
C ARG A 472 19.61 -8.00 36.71
N LEU A 473 19.68 -9.04 35.89
CA LEU A 473 18.65 -9.44 34.94
C LEU A 473 18.04 -10.79 35.32
#